data_9d8c4113c9ba9bd509d7857b28d48e92
#
_entry.id   9d8c4113c9ba9bd509d7857b28d48e92
#
_cell.length_a   1.000
_cell.length_b   1.000
_cell.length_c   1.000
_cell.angle_alpha   90.00
_cell.angle_beta   90.00
_cell.angle_gamma   90.00
#
_symmetry.space_group_name_H-M   'P 1'
#
loop_
_entity.id
_entity.type
_entity.pdbx_description
1 polymer ?
#
loop_
_entity_poly.entity_id
_entity_poly.type
_entity_poly.pdbx_seq_one_letter_code
_entity_poly.pdbx_strand_id
1 'polypeptide(L)'
;MEYFGFVADCRARLKPAVPANYFGNCVALGKAELKHGEVKKGGPDGFVKVAKAIGEAIRKSVNNENGILCGAEKWPVEYRKLDGKRWCGVVGSPRFDFYTADYGWGKAKKFEALFIDDGAALSLCKSRDFEGGLEFGLSKPMAQMDAFSRVFREVLGELLQFKPKGMMS
;
A
#
# COMPACT_ATOMS: atom_id res chain seq x y z
N MET A 1 14.09 11.90 5.89
CA MET A 1 12.68 11.73 5.51
C MET A 1 12.48 10.30 5.09
N GLU A 2 11.33 9.75 5.39
CA GLU A 2 10.81 8.49 4.90
C GLU A 2 9.63 8.78 3.98
N TYR A 3 9.50 8.04 2.89
CA TYR A 3 8.44 8.23 1.91
C TYR A 3 7.65 6.94 1.76
N PHE A 4 6.33 7.07 1.71
CA PHE A 4 5.42 5.97 1.43
C PHE A 4 4.58 6.32 0.21
N GLY A 5 4.61 5.46 -0.82
CA GLY A 5 3.90 5.68 -2.07
C GLY A 5 2.81 4.66 -2.32
N PHE A 6 1.78 5.10 -3.00
CA PHE A 6 0.67 4.25 -3.42
C PHE A 6 0.08 4.70 -4.74
N VAL A 7 -0.63 3.81 -5.38
CA VAL A 7 -1.34 4.04 -6.64
C VAL A 7 -2.84 3.91 -6.39
N ALA A 8 -3.63 4.77 -7.02
CA ALA A 8 -5.08 4.73 -6.93
C ALA A 8 -5.73 4.71 -8.31
N ASP A 9 -6.76 3.87 -8.49
CA ASP A 9 -7.56 3.84 -9.70
C ASP A 9 -8.37 5.14 -9.85
N CYS A 10 -8.22 5.79 -11.01
CA CYS A 10 -8.89 7.05 -11.33
C CYS A 10 -10.20 6.88 -12.09
N ARG A 11 -10.49 5.72 -12.68
CA ARG A 11 -11.57 5.56 -13.68
C ARG A 11 -12.90 6.17 -13.23
N ALA A 12 -13.39 5.76 -12.07
CA ALA A 12 -14.67 6.25 -11.53
C ALA A 12 -14.60 7.68 -10.96
N ARG A 13 -13.38 8.25 -10.81
CA ARG A 13 -13.16 9.57 -10.20
C ARG A 13 -12.92 10.68 -11.21
N LEU A 14 -12.70 10.31 -12.47
CA LEU A 14 -12.59 11.28 -13.55
C LEU A 14 -13.96 11.85 -13.93
N LYS A 15 -13.96 13.04 -14.51
CA LYS A 15 -15.17 13.70 -15.04
C LYS A 15 -14.93 14.07 -16.51
N PRO A 16 -15.59 13.41 -17.48
CA PRO A 16 -16.48 12.25 -17.30
C PRO A 16 -15.72 11.01 -16.80
N ALA A 17 -16.46 10.10 -16.13
CA ALA A 17 -15.86 8.85 -15.65
C ALA A 17 -15.44 7.96 -16.84
N VAL A 18 -14.33 7.28 -16.67
CA VAL A 18 -13.85 6.28 -17.64
C VAL A 18 -14.50 4.94 -17.32
N PRO A 19 -14.99 4.19 -18.32
CA PRO A 19 -15.60 2.87 -18.11
C PRO A 19 -14.67 1.91 -17.36
N ALA A 20 -15.24 1.04 -16.51
CA ALA A 20 -14.46 0.10 -15.70
C ALA A 20 -13.65 -0.90 -16.55
N ASN A 21 -14.12 -1.21 -17.76
CA ASN A 21 -13.44 -2.10 -18.71
C ASN A 21 -12.40 -1.39 -19.59
N TYR A 22 -12.12 -0.12 -19.36
CA TYR A 22 -11.01 0.56 -20.04
C TYR A 22 -9.68 -0.07 -19.66
N PHE A 23 -8.97 -0.61 -20.62
CA PHE A 23 -7.76 -1.40 -20.42
C PHE A 23 -6.49 -0.54 -20.22
N GLY A 24 -6.50 0.73 -20.56
CA GLY A 24 -5.34 1.62 -20.41
C GLY A 24 -5.04 1.97 -18.94
N ASN A 25 -3.82 2.43 -18.69
CA ASN A 25 -3.43 2.99 -17.41
C ASN A 25 -4.31 4.20 -17.07
N CYS A 26 -4.94 4.14 -15.92
CA CYS A 26 -5.80 5.21 -15.40
C CYS A 26 -5.61 5.28 -13.88
N VAL A 27 -4.42 5.75 -13.48
CA VAL A 27 -3.98 5.73 -12.08
C VAL A 27 -3.47 7.10 -11.64
N ALA A 28 -3.74 7.44 -10.39
CA ALA A 28 -3.11 8.54 -9.68
C ALA A 28 -2.02 8.03 -8.76
N LEU A 29 -1.02 8.87 -8.54
CA LEU A 29 0.06 8.61 -7.61
C LEU A 29 -0.15 9.42 -6.33
N GLY A 30 0.02 8.76 -5.19
CA GLY A 30 -0.02 9.38 -3.88
C GLY A 30 1.27 9.14 -3.10
N LYS A 31 1.66 10.12 -2.29
CA LYS A 31 2.90 10.09 -1.52
C LYS A 31 2.66 10.66 -0.13
N ALA A 32 3.00 9.88 0.90
CA ALA A 32 3.12 10.36 2.27
C ALA A 32 4.59 10.58 2.63
N GLU A 33 4.86 11.60 3.44
CA GLU A 33 6.19 11.95 3.91
C GLU A 33 6.21 12.00 5.44
N LEU A 34 7.22 11.40 6.06
CA LEU A 34 7.41 11.41 7.50
C LEU A 34 8.88 11.66 7.85
N LYS A 35 9.11 12.26 9.00
CA LYS A 35 10.48 12.37 9.53
C LYS A 35 10.93 11.01 10.05
N HIS A 36 12.15 10.60 9.72
CA HIS A 36 12.72 9.31 10.16
C HIS A 36 12.57 9.08 11.67
N GLY A 37 12.83 10.09 12.47
CA GLY A 37 12.72 9.98 13.93
C GLY A 37 11.29 9.74 14.45
N GLU A 38 10.27 10.13 13.68
CA GLU A 38 8.87 9.87 14.05
C GLU A 38 8.49 8.42 13.76
N VAL A 39 8.97 7.87 12.64
CA VAL A 39 8.78 6.46 12.29
C VAL A 39 9.56 5.55 13.22
N LYS A 40 10.84 5.90 13.51
CA LYS A 40 11.74 5.10 14.33
C LYS A 40 11.29 4.95 15.79
N LYS A 41 10.53 5.89 16.32
CA LYS A 41 10.00 5.78 17.71
C LYS A 41 9.17 4.53 17.93
N GLY A 42 8.58 3.98 16.85
CA GLY A 42 7.76 2.76 16.93
C GLY A 42 6.57 2.89 17.89
N GLY A 43 6.07 1.74 18.31
CA GLY A 43 4.94 1.69 19.25
C GLY A 43 3.63 2.28 18.72
N PRO A 44 2.59 2.36 19.55
CA PRO A 44 1.27 2.86 19.16
C PRO A 44 1.29 4.28 18.61
N ASP A 45 2.09 5.18 19.19
CA ASP A 45 2.18 6.58 18.75
C ASP A 45 2.83 6.72 17.37
N GLY A 46 3.89 5.94 17.10
CA GLY A 46 4.52 5.90 15.79
C GLY A 46 3.57 5.37 14.72
N PHE A 47 2.86 4.30 15.04
CA PHE A 47 1.84 3.71 14.16
C PHE A 47 0.73 4.73 13.80
N VAL A 48 0.18 5.42 14.81
CA VAL A 48 -0.87 6.43 14.60
C VAL A 48 -0.38 7.57 13.72
N LYS A 49 0.87 8.03 13.89
CA LYS A 49 1.45 9.08 13.05
C LYS A 49 1.58 8.64 11.59
N VAL A 50 2.06 7.43 11.36
CA VAL A 50 2.18 6.86 10.00
C VAL A 50 0.79 6.74 9.37
N ALA A 51 -0.18 6.17 10.08
CA ALA A 51 -1.55 6.02 9.59
C ALA A 51 -2.20 7.38 9.24
N LYS A 52 -2.02 8.39 10.08
CA LYS A 52 -2.49 9.76 9.81
C LYS A 52 -1.84 10.35 8.57
N ALA A 53 -0.52 10.23 8.41
CA ALA A 53 0.19 10.76 7.25
C ALA A 53 -0.26 10.09 5.95
N ILE A 54 -0.47 8.77 5.95
CA ILE A 54 -1.02 8.04 4.81
C ILE A 54 -2.46 8.50 4.53
N GLY A 55 -3.31 8.60 5.54
CA GLY A 55 -4.69 9.09 5.40
C GLY A 55 -4.76 10.51 4.81
N GLU A 56 -3.89 11.42 5.26
CA GLU A 56 -3.78 12.76 4.69
C GLU A 56 -3.30 12.74 3.24
N ALA A 57 -2.32 11.89 2.91
CA ALA A 57 -1.85 11.73 1.55
C ALA A 57 -2.97 11.21 0.62
N ILE A 58 -3.76 10.24 1.07
CA ILE A 58 -4.94 9.74 0.34
C ILE A 58 -5.94 10.89 0.13
N ARG A 59 -6.26 11.63 1.15
CA ARG A 59 -7.19 12.78 1.06
C ARG A 59 -6.70 13.83 0.06
N LYS A 60 -5.42 14.17 0.10
CA LYS A 60 -4.82 15.17 -0.79
C LYS A 60 -4.68 14.70 -2.24
N SER A 61 -4.36 13.43 -2.47
CA SER A 61 -4.05 12.91 -3.81
C SER A 61 -5.28 12.28 -4.48
N VAL A 62 -6.06 11.49 -3.73
CA VAL A 62 -7.17 10.70 -4.29
C VAL A 62 -8.50 11.42 -4.20
N ASN A 63 -8.72 12.15 -3.09
CA ASN A 63 -9.95 12.91 -2.82
C ASN A 63 -9.72 14.41 -2.95
N ASN A 64 -8.87 14.83 -3.89
CA ASN A 64 -8.55 16.23 -4.15
C ASN A 64 -9.77 16.95 -4.76
N GLU A 65 -10.14 18.10 -4.20
CA GLU A 65 -11.26 18.92 -4.65
C GLU A 65 -11.09 19.39 -6.11
N ASN A 66 -9.84 19.60 -6.54
CA ASN A 66 -9.49 19.98 -7.92
C ASN A 66 -9.37 18.75 -8.86
N GLY A 67 -9.76 17.58 -8.41
CA GLY A 67 -9.73 16.34 -9.18
C GLY A 67 -8.50 15.49 -8.91
N ILE A 68 -8.67 14.19 -9.14
CA ILE A 68 -7.66 13.17 -8.82
C ILE A 68 -6.35 13.29 -9.62
N LEU A 69 -6.36 13.94 -10.78
CA LEU A 69 -5.18 14.19 -11.61
C LEU A 69 -4.59 15.58 -11.43
N CYS A 70 -5.04 16.34 -10.42
CA CYS A 70 -4.49 17.66 -10.15
C CYS A 70 -2.98 17.58 -9.90
N GLY A 71 -2.20 18.32 -10.69
CA GLY A 71 -0.74 18.35 -10.61
C GLY A 71 -0.04 17.14 -11.24
N ALA A 72 -0.74 16.29 -11.99
CA ALA A 72 -0.18 15.08 -12.61
C ALA A 72 1.03 15.37 -13.52
N GLU A 73 1.07 16.53 -14.14
CA GLU A 73 2.17 16.98 -14.99
C GLU A 73 3.51 17.11 -14.24
N LYS A 74 3.45 17.25 -12.91
CA LYS A 74 4.64 17.38 -12.04
C LYS A 74 5.13 16.03 -11.50
N TRP A 75 4.30 15.00 -11.51
CA TRP A 75 4.63 13.70 -10.92
C TRP A 75 5.96 13.12 -11.41
N PRO A 76 6.29 13.10 -12.73
CA PRO A 76 7.56 12.53 -13.19
C PRO A 76 8.79 13.23 -12.58
N VAL A 77 8.71 14.54 -12.40
CA VAL A 77 9.79 15.32 -11.80
C VAL A 77 9.85 15.09 -10.29
N GLU A 78 8.72 15.05 -9.62
CA GLU A 78 8.66 14.86 -8.18
C GLU A 78 9.10 13.48 -7.75
N TYR A 79 8.71 12.44 -8.49
CA TYR A 79 9.13 11.08 -8.19
C TYR A 79 10.61 10.84 -8.44
N ARG A 80 11.20 11.46 -9.48
CA ARG A 80 12.66 11.43 -9.68
C ARG A 80 13.47 12.01 -8.51
N LYS A 81 12.92 12.97 -7.79
CA LYS A 81 13.58 13.53 -6.57
C LYS A 81 13.64 12.53 -5.42
N LEU A 82 12.94 11.41 -5.51
CA LEU A 82 12.94 10.33 -4.53
C LEU A 82 14.06 9.31 -4.77
N ASP A 83 14.76 9.38 -5.89
CA ASP A 83 15.89 8.51 -6.19
C ASP A 83 16.93 8.60 -5.08
N GLY A 84 17.36 7.45 -4.56
CA GLY A 84 18.28 7.36 -3.43
C GLY A 84 17.68 7.76 -2.07
N LYS A 85 16.40 8.08 -1.99
CA LYS A 85 15.69 8.33 -0.71
C LYS A 85 15.15 7.02 -0.14
N ARG A 86 14.83 7.05 1.15
CA ARG A 86 14.12 5.95 1.80
C ARG A 86 12.67 5.95 1.35
N TRP A 87 12.35 4.99 0.54
CA TRP A 87 11.05 4.84 -0.10
C TRP A 87 10.47 3.46 0.16
N CYS A 88 9.17 3.40 0.41
CA CYS A 88 8.39 2.17 0.44
C CYS A 88 7.11 2.41 -0.36
N GLY A 89 6.90 1.64 -1.41
CA GLY A 89 5.68 1.67 -2.20
C GLY A 89 4.74 0.52 -1.86
N VAL A 90 3.45 0.70 -2.11
CA VAL A 90 2.48 -0.40 -2.15
C VAL A 90 1.96 -0.55 -3.56
N VAL A 91 1.99 -1.77 -4.05
CA VAL A 91 1.50 -2.17 -5.37
C VAL A 91 0.45 -3.27 -5.23
N GLY A 92 -0.48 -3.33 -6.17
CA GLY A 92 -1.63 -4.22 -6.07
C GLY A 92 -2.80 -3.60 -5.30
N SER A 93 -3.78 -4.41 -4.99
CA SER A 93 -4.99 -3.98 -4.29
C SER A 93 -5.68 -5.17 -3.63
N PRO A 94 -6.28 -5.00 -2.44
CA PRO A 94 -7.14 -6.02 -1.84
C PRO A 94 -8.40 -6.32 -2.67
N ARG A 95 -8.68 -5.53 -3.70
CA ARG A 95 -9.77 -5.80 -4.66
C ARG A 95 -9.38 -6.80 -5.74
N PHE A 96 -8.08 -7.04 -5.94
CA PHE A 96 -7.61 -8.01 -6.91
C PHE A 96 -7.66 -9.41 -6.29
N ASP A 97 -8.49 -10.26 -6.86
CA ASP A 97 -8.60 -11.67 -6.52
C ASP A 97 -7.85 -12.49 -7.57
N PHE A 98 -6.54 -12.61 -7.40
CA PHE A 98 -5.69 -13.36 -8.32
C PHE A 98 -5.96 -14.86 -8.26
N TYR A 99 -6.54 -15.34 -7.17
CA TYR A 99 -6.79 -16.76 -6.94
C TYR A 99 -8.05 -17.28 -7.62
N THR A 100 -8.89 -16.40 -8.17
CA THR A 100 -10.04 -16.79 -9.01
C THR A 100 -9.67 -17.02 -10.47
N ALA A 101 -8.48 -16.59 -10.89
CA ALA A 101 -8.02 -16.80 -12.26
C ALA A 101 -7.83 -18.30 -12.53
N ASP A 102 -8.46 -18.78 -13.61
CA ASP A 102 -8.37 -20.14 -14.12
C ASP A 102 -8.17 -20.11 -15.63
N TYR A 103 -7.09 -20.68 -16.09
CA TYR A 103 -6.72 -20.77 -17.50
C TYR A 103 -7.00 -22.17 -18.09
N GLY A 104 -7.87 -22.98 -17.46
CA GLY A 104 -8.20 -24.34 -17.88
C GLY A 104 -7.42 -25.42 -17.12
N TRP A 105 -6.57 -25.04 -16.19
CA TRP A 105 -5.78 -25.98 -15.35
C TRP A 105 -6.15 -25.93 -13.86
N GLY A 106 -7.24 -25.26 -13.54
CA GLY A 106 -7.69 -25.00 -12.18
C GLY A 106 -7.18 -23.67 -11.65
N LYS A 107 -7.71 -23.28 -10.50
CA LYS A 107 -7.41 -22.00 -9.86
C LYS A 107 -5.95 -21.89 -9.40
N ALA A 108 -5.42 -20.67 -9.44
CA ALA A 108 -4.07 -20.38 -8.97
C ALA A 108 -3.85 -20.85 -7.52
N LYS A 109 -2.71 -21.48 -7.27
CA LYS A 109 -2.32 -21.96 -5.93
C LYS A 109 -1.53 -20.93 -5.14
N LYS A 110 -0.76 -20.08 -5.84
CA LYS A 110 0.10 -19.06 -5.26
C LYS A 110 0.22 -17.89 -6.21
N PHE A 111 0.26 -16.69 -5.66
CA PHE A 111 0.60 -15.45 -6.35
C PHE A 111 1.89 -14.88 -5.79
N GLU A 112 2.81 -14.49 -6.67
CA GLU A 112 4.05 -13.80 -6.32
C GLU A 112 4.25 -12.61 -7.27
N ALA A 113 4.47 -11.42 -6.70
CA ALA A 113 4.75 -10.22 -7.46
C ALA A 113 6.26 -10.08 -7.67
N LEU A 114 6.76 -10.38 -8.85
CA LEU A 114 8.19 -10.39 -9.16
C LEU A 114 8.85 -9.01 -9.07
N PHE A 115 8.11 -7.95 -9.36
CA PHE A 115 8.61 -6.58 -9.38
C PHE A 115 8.90 -5.97 -8.00
N ILE A 116 8.67 -6.72 -6.91
CA ILE A 116 9.02 -6.27 -5.55
C ILE A 116 10.48 -6.58 -5.18
N ASP A 117 11.21 -7.29 -6.01
CA ASP A 117 12.59 -7.72 -5.73
C ASP A 117 13.60 -6.56 -5.61
N ASP A 118 13.31 -5.42 -6.22
CA ASP A 118 14.11 -4.19 -6.03
C ASP A 118 14.00 -3.59 -4.62
N GLY A 119 13.23 -4.24 -3.76
CA GLY A 119 13.17 -3.95 -2.33
C GLY A 119 12.49 -2.63 -1.95
N ALA A 120 11.89 -1.93 -2.90
CA ALA A 120 11.24 -0.64 -2.67
C ALA A 120 9.71 -0.73 -2.54
N ALA A 121 9.11 -1.92 -2.70
CA ALA A 121 7.67 -2.07 -2.68
C ALA A 121 7.20 -3.29 -1.89
N LEU A 122 5.96 -3.18 -1.39
CA LEU A 122 5.14 -4.27 -0.87
C LEU A 122 4.08 -4.61 -1.91
N SER A 123 3.85 -5.88 -2.18
CA SER A 123 2.65 -6.29 -2.92
C SER A 123 1.49 -6.51 -1.97
N LEU A 124 0.28 -6.23 -2.43
CA LEU A 124 -0.94 -6.40 -1.65
C LEU A 124 -2.04 -6.99 -2.52
N CYS A 125 -2.69 -8.05 -2.04
CA CYS A 125 -3.84 -8.66 -2.69
C CYS A 125 -4.82 -9.24 -1.67
N LYS A 126 -5.97 -9.73 -2.17
CA LYS A 126 -6.92 -10.50 -1.38
C LYS A 126 -6.30 -11.80 -0.91
N SER A 127 -6.56 -12.21 0.32
CA SER A 127 -6.13 -13.52 0.82
C SER A 127 -6.85 -14.65 0.08
N ARG A 128 -6.12 -15.72 -0.19
CA ARG A 128 -6.68 -16.97 -0.70
C ARG A 128 -7.51 -17.71 0.36
N ASP A 129 -7.04 -17.68 1.57
CA ASP A 129 -7.49 -18.62 2.62
C ASP A 129 -8.56 -18.00 3.53
N PHE A 130 -8.69 -16.67 3.55
CA PHE A 130 -9.61 -15.99 4.47
C PHE A 130 -10.42 -14.91 3.76
N GLU A 131 -11.74 -14.97 3.87
CA GLU A 131 -12.61 -13.90 3.41
C GLU A 131 -12.34 -12.61 4.21
N GLY A 132 -12.18 -11.49 3.51
CA GLY A 132 -11.77 -10.22 4.11
C GLY A 132 -10.31 -10.15 4.53
N GLY A 133 -9.55 -11.24 4.41
CA GLY A 133 -8.12 -11.28 4.69
C GLY A 133 -7.29 -10.63 3.59
N LEU A 134 -6.08 -10.22 3.97
CA LEU A 134 -5.09 -9.63 3.07
C LEU A 134 -3.85 -10.52 3.01
N GLU A 135 -3.29 -10.62 1.82
CA GLU A 135 -1.97 -11.20 1.60
C GLU A 135 -1.03 -10.09 1.12
N PHE A 136 0.13 -10.01 1.74
CA PHE A 136 1.16 -9.08 1.30
C PHE A 136 2.47 -9.81 1.05
N GLY A 137 3.18 -9.39 0.01
CA GLY A 137 4.50 -9.88 -0.33
C GLY A 137 5.57 -8.81 -0.10
N LEU A 138 6.71 -9.26 0.40
CA LEU A 138 7.89 -8.43 0.61
C LEU A 138 9.13 -9.25 0.23
N SER A 139 10.03 -8.66 -0.56
CA SER A 139 11.33 -9.24 -0.89
C SER A 139 12.43 -8.35 -0.32
N LYS A 140 13.31 -8.94 0.48
CA LYS A 140 14.47 -8.29 1.09
C LYS A 140 15.59 -9.31 1.29
N PRO A 141 16.85 -8.90 1.43
CA PRO A 141 17.91 -9.77 1.89
C PRO A 141 17.53 -10.48 3.20
N MET A 142 17.95 -11.74 3.36
CA MET A 142 17.51 -12.64 4.44
C MET A 142 17.58 -11.98 5.84
N ALA A 143 18.68 -11.34 6.17
CA ALA A 143 18.83 -10.66 7.47
C ALA A 143 17.78 -9.56 7.72
N GLN A 144 17.33 -8.89 6.65
CA GLN A 144 16.26 -7.89 6.75
C GLN A 144 14.88 -8.55 6.84
N MET A 145 14.67 -9.68 6.16
CA MET A 145 13.43 -10.46 6.29
C MET A 145 13.26 -11.04 7.69
N ASP A 146 14.33 -11.54 8.29
CA ASP A 146 14.31 -12.02 9.69
C ASP A 146 13.94 -10.90 10.66
N ALA A 147 14.58 -9.74 10.49
CA ALA A 147 14.29 -8.57 11.31
C ALA A 147 12.84 -8.09 11.11
N PHE A 148 12.37 -8.01 9.87
CA PHE A 148 11.00 -7.65 9.54
C PHE A 148 9.99 -8.63 10.16
N SER A 149 10.20 -9.93 9.96
CA SER A 149 9.29 -10.97 10.48
C SER A 149 9.15 -10.94 11.99
N ARG A 150 10.26 -10.66 12.70
CA ARG A 150 10.25 -10.50 14.15
C ARG A 150 9.40 -9.31 14.56
N VAL A 151 9.73 -8.12 14.06
CA VAL A 151 9.03 -6.87 14.41
C VAL A 151 7.54 -6.94 14.03
N PHE A 152 7.24 -7.50 12.86
CA PHE A 152 5.87 -7.65 12.41
C PHE A 152 5.02 -8.53 13.34
N ARG A 153 5.57 -9.66 13.79
CA ARG A 153 4.88 -10.55 14.75
C ARG A 153 4.71 -9.91 16.12
N GLU A 154 5.72 -9.19 16.61
CA GLU A 154 5.66 -8.45 17.87
C GLU A 154 4.53 -7.41 17.83
N VAL A 155 4.51 -6.56 16.80
CA VAL A 155 3.49 -5.50 16.65
C VAL A 155 2.09 -6.08 16.47
N LEU A 156 1.93 -7.14 15.68
CA LEU A 156 0.63 -7.80 15.54
C LEU A 156 0.17 -8.41 16.87
N GLY A 157 1.08 -9.03 17.63
CA GLY A 157 0.76 -9.59 18.95
C GLY A 157 0.27 -8.51 19.92
N GLU A 158 0.90 -7.35 19.94
CA GLU A 158 0.46 -6.20 20.74
C GLU A 158 -0.91 -5.68 20.31
N LEU A 159 -1.14 -5.53 19.00
CA LEU A 159 -2.43 -5.06 18.46
C LEU A 159 -3.58 -6.02 18.75
N LEU A 160 -3.34 -7.33 18.69
CA LEU A 160 -4.36 -8.35 19.02
C LEU A 160 -4.72 -8.37 20.51
N GLN A 161 -3.81 -7.95 21.38
CA GLN A 161 -4.07 -7.81 22.83
C GLN A 161 -4.80 -6.50 23.16
N PHE A 162 -4.77 -5.53 22.26
CA PHE A 162 -5.43 -4.25 22.43
C PHE A 162 -6.94 -4.40 22.19
N LYS A 163 -7.70 -4.70 23.25
CA LYS A 163 -9.16 -4.59 23.22
C LYS A 163 -9.54 -3.11 23.33
N PRO A 164 -10.18 -2.50 22.32
CA PRO A 164 -10.67 -1.13 22.45
C PRO A 164 -11.68 -1.09 23.60
N LYS A 165 -11.45 -0.27 24.61
CA LYS A 165 -12.42 0.03 25.64
C LYS A 165 -13.64 0.66 24.94
N GLY A 166 -14.73 -0.09 24.83
CA GLY A 166 -16.00 0.47 24.34
C GLY A 166 -16.75 -0.30 23.25
N MET A 167 -16.34 -1.50 22.83
CA MET A 167 -17.22 -2.40 22.09
C MET A 167 -17.86 -3.41 23.08
N MET A 168 -18.92 -2.97 23.73
CA MET A 168 -19.86 -3.89 24.35
C MET A 168 -20.76 -4.47 23.25
N SER A 169 -20.86 -5.78 23.24
CA SER A 169 -21.75 -6.67 22.49
C SER A 169 -23.14 -6.10 22.23
#